data_c3cb851715f10f66f518d2e69943ce85
#
_entry.id   c3cb851715f10f66f518d2e69943ce85
#
_cell.length_a   1.000
_cell.length_b   1.000
_cell.length_c   1.000
_cell.angle_alpha   90.00
_cell.angle_beta   90.00
_cell.angle_gamma   90.00
#
_symmetry.space_group_name_H-M   'P 1'
#
loop_
_entity.id
_entity.type
_entity.pdbx_description
1 polymer ?
#
loop_
_entity_poly.entity_id
_entity_poly.type
_entity_poly.pdbx_seq_one_letter_code
_entity_poly.pdbx_strand_id
1 'polypeptide(L)'
;MFLYFSGMIDIKLLEYIESFLTPRRAGLNKKILDERTNHFTVAVEDVYQLHNTSAVIRSCDVFGVQNVHVIEEVNVKRIDREIAMGAQKWVDINRYGSTKECICALKEKGYQIVATTPHDDSIVLKDVDVSKPAAFFFGREQKGLSDLVLENADSKLHIPMVGFTESLNISVSAAIILQHVTSKLRETSVAWQLSDEEKLEKRLEWAKKVIKSHEQIIARYYENDEDK
;
A
#
# COMPACT_ATOMS: atom_id res chain seq x y z
N MET A 1 -21.06 -17.04 -8.03
CA MET A 1 -19.78 -17.58 -8.51
C MET A 1 -19.36 -16.70 -9.70
N PHE A 2 -18.72 -15.56 -9.42
CA PHE A 2 -18.30 -14.62 -10.46
C PHE A 2 -16.94 -15.07 -10.99
N LEU A 3 -16.93 -15.48 -12.24
CA LEU A 3 -15.72 -15.81 -13.00
C LEU A 3 -14.91 -14.53 -13.21
N TYR A 4 -13.78 -14.42 -12.54
CA TYR A 4 -12.71 -13.53 -12.98
C TYR A 4 -12.16 -14.06 -14.31
N PHE A 5 -12.60 -13.50 -15.41
CA PHE A 5 -11.89 -13.62 -16.67
C PHE A 5 -10.60 -12.82 -16.56
N SER A 6 -9.46 -13.49 -16.56
CA SER A 6 -8.15 -12.87 -16.63
C SER A 6 -8.03 -12.07 -17.93
N GLY A 7 -7.77 -10.76 -17.83
CA GLY A 7 -7.00 -10.15 -18.87
C GLY A 7 -7.50 -8.89 -19.55
N MET A 8 -8.74 -8.42 -19.39
CA MET A 8 -9.09 -7.08 -19.93
C MET A 8 -10.27 -6.50 -19.15
N ILE A 9 -10.05 -5.30 -18.61
CA ILE A 9 -11.12 -4.57 -17.92
C ILE A 9 -12.14 -4.17 -18.96
N ASP A 10 -13.41 -4.47 -18.71
CA ASP A 10 -14.52 -3.96 -19.50
C ASP A 10 -14.61 -2.44 -19.33
N ILE A 11 -14.06 -1.71 -20.30
CA ILE A 11 -14.04 -0.24 -20.30
C ILE A 11 -15.47 0.32 -20.34
N LYS A 12 -16.41 -0.34 -21.04
CA LYS A 12 -17.80 0.11 -21.10
C LYS A 12 -18.48 -0.02 -19.73
N LEU A 13 -18.24 -1.13 -19.04
CA LEU A 13 -18.70 -1.31 -17.67
C LEU A 13 -18.10 -0.27 -16.72
N LEU A 14 -16.80 0.02 -16.85
CA LEU A 14 -16.14 1.06 -16.05
C LEU A 14 -16.79 2.44 -16.28
N GLU A 15 -16.98 2.83 -17.54
CA GLU A 15 -17.63 4.11 -17.90
C GLU A 15 -19.06 4.16 -17.37
N TYR A 16 -19.80 3.06 -17.50
CA TYR A 16 -21.16 2.95 -16.98
C TYR A 16 -21.21 3.12 -15.47
N ILE A 17 -20.34 2.44 -14.72
CA ILE A 17 -20.27 2.58 -13.26
C ILE A 17 -19.81 3.99 -12.86
N GLU A 18 -18.81 4.56 -13.53
CA GLU A 18 -18.34 5.93 -13.23
C GLU A 18 -19.41 6.99 -13.50
N SER A 19 -20.39 6.73 -14.40
CA SER A 19 -21.52 7.66 -14.64
C SER A 19 -22.40 7.88 -13.41
N PHE A 20 -22.37 6.98 -12.43
CA PHE A 20 -23.06 7.15 -11.13
C PHE A 20 -22.25 7.94 -10.10
N LEU A 21 -21.00 8.30 -10.41
CA LEU A 21 -20.20 9.21 -9.59
C LEU A 21 -20.46 10.66 -9.98
N THR A 22 -20.28 11.58 -9.03
CA THR A 22 -20.22 12.98 -9.40
C THR A 22 -18.98 13.27 -10.26
N PRO A 23 -19.04 14.22 -11.23
CA PRO A 23 -17.86 14.57 -12.05
C PRO A 23 -16.64 14.93 -11.22
N ARG A 24 -16.83 15.63 -10.08
CA ARG A 24 -15.80 15.97 -9.12
C ARG A 24 -15.13 14.70 -8.54
N ARG A 25 -15.91 13.67 -8.18
CA ARG A 25 -15.38 12.44 -7.59
C ARG A 25 -14.62 11.62 -8.63
N ALA A 26 -15.18 11.47 -9.83
CA ALA A 26 -14.50 10.74 -10.91
C ALA A 26 -13.17 11.42 -11.29
N GLY A 27 -13.15 12.76 -11.42
CA GLY A 27 -11.95 13.52 -11.67
C GLY A 27 -10.91 13.41 -10.54
N LEU A 28 -11.35 13.42 -9.28
CA LEU A 28 -10.45 13.26 -8.13
C LEU A 28 -9.82 11.86 -8.10
N ASN A 29 -10.58 10.80 -8.38
CA ASN A 29 -10.06 9.43 -8.43
C ASN A 29 -8.93 9.32 -9.47
N LYS A 30 -9.13 9.83 -10.69
CA LYS A 30 -8.13 9.84 -11.75
C LYS A 30 -6.87 10.60 -11.32
N LYS A 31 -7.03 11.81 -10.81
CA LYS A 31 -5.91 12.64 -10.33
C LYS A 31 -5.08 11.94 -9.25
N ILE A 32 -5.74 11.30 -8.28
CA ILE A 32 -5.02 10.59 -7.20
C ILE A 32 -4.30 9.37 -7.75
N LEU A 33 -4.90 8.61 -8.69
CA LEU A 33 -4.27 7.43 -9.29
C LEU A 33 -3.03 7.77 -10.11
N ASP A 34 -2.96 8.95 -10.70
CA ASP A 34 -1.77 9.42 -11.41
C ASP A 34 -0.58 9.66 -10.48
N GLU A 35 -0.82 9.81 -9.18
CA GLU A 35 0.19 9.99 -8.13
C GLU A 35 0.48 8.72 -7.32
N ARG A 36 -0.17 7.59 -7.64
CA ARG A 36 0.03 6.31 -6.95
C ARG A 36 1.19 5.52 -7.52
N THR A 37 1.80 4.73 -6.62
CA THR A 37 2.91 3.84 -6.97
C THR A 37 2.79 2.48 -6.32
N ASN A 38 3.24 1.46 -7.06
CA ASN A 38 3.57 0.12 -6.57
C ASN A 38 5.10 -0.09 -6.51
N HIS A 39 5.91 0.93 -6.86
CA HIS A 39 7.36 0.84 -6.79
C HIS A 39 7.85 0.62 -5.36
N PHE A 40 7.16 1.25 -4.39
CA PHE A 40 7.35 1.00 -2.97
C PHE A 40 6.11 0.39 -2.35
N THR A 41 6.33 -0.46 -1.36
CA THR A 41 5.28 -1.00 -0.49
C THR A 41 5.75 -1.03 0.95
N VAL A 42 4.83 -1.22 1.87
CA VAL A 42 5.09 -1.29 3.31
C VAL A 42 4.63 -2.62 3.86
N ALA A 43 5.45 -3.25 4.69
CA ALA A 43 5.05 -4.39 5.50
C ALA A 43 5.13 -4.04 7.00
N VAL A 44 4.08 -4.31 7.74
CA VAL A 44 4.03 -4.16 9.20
C VAL A 44 3.97 -5.53 9.85
N GLU A 45 4.98 -5.85 10.66
CA GLU A 45 5.13 -7.17 11.27
C GLU A 45 4.63 -7.15 12.71
N ASP A 46 3.52 -7.84 12.96
CA ASP A 46 2.94 -8.11 14.30
C ASP A 46 2.89 -6.87 15.23
N VAL A 47 2.64 -5.70 14.68
CA VAL A 47 2.57 -4.44 15.43
C VAL A 47 1.52 -4.57 16.53
N TYR A 48 1.89 -4.33 17.80
CA TYR A 48 1.02 -4.57 18.95
C TYR A 48 -0.18 -3.61 18.99
N GLN A 49 0.04 -2.34 18.68
CA GLN A 49 -0.98 -1.30 18.80
C GLN A 49 -1.73 -1.10 17.47
N LEU A 50 -3.03 -1.38 17.47
CA LEU A 50 -3.92 -1.23 16.31
C LEU A 50 -3.81 0.14 15.62
N HIS A 51 -3.69 1.20 16.43
CA HIS A 51 -3.61 2.56 15.90
C HIS A 51 -2.32 2.81 15.10
N ASN A 52 -1.21 2.12 15.41
CA ASN A 52 0.02 2.27 14.64
C ASN A 52 -0.13 1.72 13.22
N THR A 53 -0.70 0.52 13.06
CA THR A 53 -1.00 -0.04 11.73
C THR A 53 -1.94 0.87 10.94
N SER A 54 -2.98 1.39 11.58
CA SER A 54 -3.94 2.30 10.94
C SER A 54 -3.30 3.63 10.52
N ALA A 55 -2.38 4.17 11.34
CA ALA A 55 -1.62 5.37 11.01
C ALA A 55 -0.60 5.15 9.88
N VAL A 56 0.02 3.97 9.81
CA VAL A 56 0.88 3.58 8.68
C VAL A 56 0.08 3.51 7.38
N ILE A 57 -1.10 2.88 7.38
CA ILE A 57 -2.00 2.84 6.22
C ILE A 57 -2.35 4.26 5.76
N ARG A 58 -2.63 5.16 6.70
CA ARG A 58 -2.89 6.57 6.38
C ARG A 58 -1.68 7.27 5.76
N SER A 59 -0.48 6.98 6.24
CA SER A 59 0.76 7.51 5.65
C SER A 59 0.97 6.99 4.23
N CYS A 60 0.68 5.71 3.97
CA CYS A 60 0.73 5.15 2.62
C CYS A 60 -0.24 5.86 1.67
N ASP A 61 -1.48 6.12 2.11
CA ASP A 61 -2.45 6.89 1.32
C ASP A 61 -1.95 8.31 1.01
N VAL A 62 -1.44 9.02 2.02
CA VAL A 62 -0.94 10.41 1.88
C VAL A 62 0.22 10.51 0.91
N PHE A 63 1.15 9.55 0.93
CA PHE A 63 2.36 9.58 0.10
C PHE A 63 2.24 8.80 -1.21
N GLY A 64 1.05 8.28 -1.51
CA GLY A 64 0.75 7.63 -2.80
C GLY A 64 1.22 6.17 -2.90
N VAL A 65 1.58 5.52 -1.80
CA VAL A 65 1.92 4.09 -1.79
C VAL A 65 0.63 3.26 -1.83
N GLN A 66 0.47 2.43 -2.87
CA GLN A 66 -0.80 1.74 -3.11
C GLN A 66 -0.97 0.49 -2.26
N ASN A 67 0.10 -0.26 -1.99
CA ASN A 67 0.03 -1.54 -1.27
C ASN A 67 0.59 -1.47 0.14
N VAL A 68 -0.11 -2.10 1.09
CA VAL A 68 0.35 -2.36 2.46
C VAL A 68 0.17 -3.84 2.78
N HIS A 69 1.18 -4.42 3.39
CA HIS A 69 1.20 -5.81 3.83
C HIS A 69 1.14 -5.85 5.36
N VAL A 70 0.13 -6.51 5.90
CA VAL A 70 -0.08 -6.62 7.36
C VAL A 70 0.13 -8.07 7.75
N ILE A 71 1.16 -8.31 8.54
CA ILE A 71 1.50 -9.64 9.06
C ILE A 71 0.89 -9.77 10.46
N GLU A 72 0.07 -10.77 10.67
CA GLU A 72 -0.70 -11.01 11.90
C GLU A 72 -0.45 -12.43 12.40
N GLU A 73 0.82 -12.75 12.68
CA GLU A 73 1.22 -14.10 13.11
C GLU A 73 0.84 -14.38 14.57
N VAL A 74 0.99 -13.36 15.43
CA VAL A 74 0.67 -13.46 16.88
C VAL A 74 -0.52 -12.56 17.23
N ASN A 75 -0.59 -11.40 16.64
CA ASN A 75 -1.56 -10.36 17.00
C ASN A 75 -2.56 -10.10 15.85
N VAL A 76 -3.65 -10.86 15.81
CA VAL A 76 -4.74 -10.62 14.83
C VAL A 76 -5.52 -9.37 15.21
N LYS A 77 -5.64 -8.39 14.32
CA LYS A 77 -6.27 -7.10 14.61
C LYS A 77 -7.20 -6.60 13.52
N ARG A 78 -8.14 -5.76 13.94
CA ARG A 78 -8.98 -4.96 13.04
C ARG A 78 -8.33 -3.60 12.80
N ILE A 79 -8.45 -3.07 11.58
CA ILE A 79 -8.01 -1.70 11.27
C ILE A 79 -8.96 -0.72 11.94
N ASP A 80 -8.38 0.24 12.68
CA ASP A 80 -9.14 1.34 13.26
C ASP A 80 -9.52 2.34 12.17
N ARG A 81 -10.81 2.43 11.87
CA ARG A 81 -11.35 3.28 10.79
C ARG A 81 -11.26 4.76 11.12
N GLU A 82 -11.32 5.13 12.39
CA GLU A 82 -11.23 6.54 12.81
C GLU A 82 -9.81 7.05 12.63
N ILE A 83 -8.82 6.26 13.01
CA ILE A 83 -7.40 6.65 12.87
C ILE A 83 -6.97 6.64 11.41
N ALA A 84 -7.38 5.63 10.64
CA ALA A 84 -7.10 5.55 9.21
C ALA A 84 -7.83 6.64 8.39
N MET A 85 -8.83 7.33 8.97
CA MET A 85 -9.57 8.43 8.33
C MET A 85 -10.12 8.08 6.94
N GLY A 86 -10.45 6.82 6.72
CA GLY A 86 -10.95 6.32 5.44
C GLY A 86 -9.87 5.87 4.44
N ALA A 87 -8.57 6.06 4.73
CA ALA A 87 -7.46 5.65 3.87
C ALA A 87 -7.51 4.17 3.49
N GLN A 88 -7.98 3.32 4.40
CA GLN A 88 -8.16 1.89 4.17
C GLN A 88 -9.11 1.55 3.00
N LYS A 89 -9.84 2.52 2.47
CA LYS A 89 -10.66 2.35 1.27
C LYS A 89 -9.86 2.49 -0.02
N TRP A 90 -8.75 3.21 0.03
CA TRP A 90 -7.99 3.64 -1.14
C TRP A 90 -6.64 2.95 -1.30
N VAL A 91 -6.16 2.31 -0.22
CA VAL A 91 -4.94 1.50 -0.18
C VAL A 91 -5.32 0.02 -0.18
N ASP A 92 -4.53 -0.80 -0.85
CA ASP A 92 -4.70 -2.25 -0.89
C ASP A 92 -4.02 -2.87 0.33
N ILE A 93 -4.81 -3.56 1.15
CA ILE A 93 -4.33 -4.17 2.37
C ILE A 93 -4.26 -5.68 2.20
N ASN A 94 -3.04 -6.18 2.08
CA ASN A 94 -2.73 -7.60 1.94
C ASN A 94 -2.40 -8.17 3.33
N ARG A 95 -3.13 -9.20 3.77
CA ARG A 95 -2.95 -9.81 5.08
C ARG A 95 -2.26 -11.16 4.97
N TYR A 96 -1.34 -11.42 5.88
CA TYR A 96 -0.56 -12.65 5.94
C TYR A 96 -0.61 -13.26 7.34
N GLY A 97 -0.73 -14.58 7.40
CA GLY A 97 -0.68 -15.33 8.65
C GLY A 97 0.75 -15.59 9.14
N SER A 98 1.77 -15.33 8.31
CA SER A 98 3.17 -15.48 8.72
C SER A 98 4.10 -14.50 8.00
N THR A 99 5.19 -14.15 8.66
CA THR A 99 6.27 -13.32 8.12
C THR A 99 6.90 -13.97 6.88
N LYS A 100 7.10 -15.28 6.91
CA LYS A 100 7.67 -16.05 5.80
C LYS A 100 6.82 -15.94 4.53
N GLU A 101 5.50 -16.10 4.66
CA GLU A 101 4.56 -15.99 3.54
C GLU A 101 4.64 -14.60 2.89
N CYS A 102 4.66 -13.54 3.70
CA CYS A 102 4.76 -12.18 3.22
C CYS A 102 6.08 -11.93 2.47
N ILE A 103 7.22 -12.35 3.03
CA ILE A 103 8.53 -12.21 2.40
C ILE A 103 8.58 -12.94 1.05
N CYS A 104 8.11 -14.20 0.99
CA CYS A 104 8.07 -14.97 -0.24
C CYS A 104 7.24 -14.26 -1.32
N ALA A 105 6.01 -13.83 -0.97
CA ALA A 105 5.13 -13.14 -1.90
C ALA A 105 5.71 -11.82 -2.44
N LEU A 106 6.46 -11.09 -1.60
CA LEU A 106 7.11 -9.84 -2.01
C LEU A 106 8.33 -10.09 -2.90
N LYS A 107 9.17 -11.08 -2.57
CA LYS A 107 10.31 -11.48 -3.40
C LYS A 107 9.87 -12.01 -4.77
N GLU A 108 8.80 -12.79 -4.84
CA GLU A 108 8.20 -13.27 -6.10
C GLU A 108 7.74 -12.11 -7.01
N LYS A 109 7.28 -11.00 -6.42
CA LYS A 109 6.92 -9.77 -7.12
C LYS A 109 8.11 -8.87 -7.47
N GLY A 110 9.34 -9.29 -7.14
CA GLY A 110 10.57 -8.55 -7.45
C GLY A 110 10.91 -7.42 -6.48
N TYR A 111 10.28 -7.34 -5.31
CA TYR A 111 10.65 -6.35 -4.30
C TYR A 111 11.92 -6.72 -3.56
N GLN A 112 12.79 -5.74 -3.35
CA GLN A 112 13.84 -5.83 -2.34
C GLN A 112 13.21 -5.69 -0.95
N ILE A 113 13.67 -6.50 -0.01
CA ILE A 113 13.25 -6.43 1.39
C ILE A 113 14.16 -5.44 2.12
N VAL A 114 13.60 -4.35 2.61
CA VAL A 114 14.32 -3.31 3.36
C VAL A 114 13.86 -3.35 4.81
N ALA A 115 14.75 -3.78 5.70
CA ALA A 115 14.50 -3.82 7.14
C ALA A 115 14.73 -2.43 7.75
N THR A 116 13.71 -1.84 8.38
CA THR A 116 13.90 -0.58 9.12
C THR A 116 14.38 -0.88 10.53
N THR A 117 15.49 -0.26 10.92
CA THR A 117 16.16 -0.49 12.20
C THR A 117 16.63 0.84 12.79
N PRO A 118 16.74 1.00 14.11
CA PRO A 118 17.38 2.18 14.71
C PRO A 118 18.90 2.11 14.73
N HIS A 119 19.52 0.99 14.32
CA HIS A 119 20.96 0.74 14.47
C HIS A 119 21.80 1.32 13.33
N ASP A 120 23.00 1.81 13.66
CA ASP A 120 23.91 2.50 12.75
C ASP A 120 24.63 1.56 11.74
N ASP A 121 24.51 0.24 11.89
CA ASP A 121 25.04 -0.75 10.93
C ASP A 121 24.20 -0.88 9.64
N SER A 122 23.54 0.20 9.26
CA SER A 122 22.55 0.26 8.19
C SER A 122 22.69 1.52 7.32
N ILE A 123 22.03 1.54 6.17
CA ILE A 123 22.03 2.68 5.25
C ILE A 123 21.28 3.85 5.90
N VAL A 124 21.86 5.04 5.85
CA VAL A 124 21.19 6.28 6.29
C VAL A 124 20.09 6.64 5.29
N LEU A 125 18.92 7.05 5.78
CA LEU A 125 17.75 7.35 4.94
C LEU A 125 18.05 8.25 3.73
N LYS A 126 18.90 9.27 3.88
CA LYS A 126 19.27 10.17 2.78
C LYS A 126 19.97 9.47 1.61
N ASP A 127 20.68 8.36 1.88
CA ASP A 127 21.53 7.63 0.92
C ASP A 127 20.79 6.42 0.31
N VAL A 128 19.50 6.21 0.67
CA VAL A 128 18.71 5.09 0.14
C VAL A 128 18.62 5.13 -1.38
N ASP A 129 18.86 3.98 -2.02
CA ASP A 129 18.63 3.79 -3.45
C ASP A 129 17.12 3.61 -3.71
N VAL A 130 16.57 4.48 -4.55
CA VAL A 130 15.15 4.46 -4.93
C VAL A 130 14.93 3.91 -6.34
N SER A 131 15.98 3.42 -7.01
CA SER A 131 15.89 2.95 -8.39
C SER A 131 15.20 1.59 -8.54
N LYS A 132 15.13 0.79 -7.46
CA LYS A 132 14.58 -0.56 -7.44
C LYS A 132 13.32 -0.64 -6.61
N PRO A 133 12.34 -1.47 -7.00
CA PRO A 133 11.17 -1.73 -6.17
C PRO A 133 11.56 -2.25 -4.79
N ALA A 134 10.97 -1.68 -3.74
CA ALA A 134 11.32 -2.02 -2.36
C ALA A 134 10.11 -2.13 -1.43
N ALA A 135 10.16 -3.10 -0.52
CA ALA A 135 9.23 -3.30 0.56
C ALA A 135 9.88 -2.92 1.89
N PHE A 136 9.41 -1.84 2.50
CA PHE A 136 9.91 -1.35 3.80
C PHE A 136 9.19 -2.08 4.93
N PHE A 137 9.95 -2.88 5.69
CA PHE A 137 9.44 -3.63 6.83
C PHE A 137 9.58 -2.84 8.12
N PHE A 138 8.48 -2.74 8.86
CA PHE A 138 8.40 -2.12 10.18
C PHE A 138 7.99 -3.16 11.21
N GLY A 139 8.77 -3.28 12.27
CA GLY A 139 8.60 -4.29 13.31
C GLY A 139 7.76 -3.83 14.50
N ARG A 140 7.73 -4.68 15.52
CA ARG A 140 7.04 -4.44 16.81
C ARG A 140 7.70 -3.30 17.57
N GLU A 141 6.89 -2.57 18.35
CA GLU A 141 7.35 -1.39 19.10
C GLU A 141 8.47 -1.70 20.11
N GLN A 142 8.43 -2.87 20.75
CA GLN A 142 9.39 -3.25 21.80
C GLN A 142 10.51 -4.16 21.29
N LYS A 143 10.23 -5.03 20.34
CA LYS A 143 11.15 -6.08 19.87
C LYS A 143 11.76 -5.79 18.52
N GLY A 144 11.25 -4.78 17.80
CA GLY A 144 11.66 -4.51 16.42
C GLY A 144 11.20 -5.60 15.45
N LEU A 145 11.93 -5.75 14.37
CA LEU A 145 11.74 -6.79 13.37
C LEU A 145 12.23 -8.14 13.87
N SER A 146 11.59 -9.22 13.40
CA SER A 146 12.04 -10.58 13.67
C SER A 146 13.39 -10.90 13.00
N ASP A 147 14.11 -11.90 13.55
CA ASP A 147 15.35 -12.41 12.93
C ASP A 147 15.08 -12.87 11.51
N LEU A 148 13.91 -13.45 11.24
CA LEU A 148 13.51 -13.89 9.91
C LEU A 148 13.49 -12.74 8.89
N VAL A 149 12.97 -11.55 9.25
CA VAL A 149 13.05 -10.38 8.38
C VAL A 149 14.49 -9.90 8.22
N LEU A 150 15.25 -9.81 9.33
CA LEU A 150 16.62 -9.31 9.33
C LEU A 150 17.56 -10.18 8.48
N GLU A 151 17.39 -11.51 8.53
CA GLU A 151 18.17 -12.49 7.74
C GLU A 151 17.79 -12.49 6.24
N ASN A 152 16.55 -12.13 5.92
CA ASN A 152 16.04 -12.07 4.55
C ASN A 152 16.09 -10.67 3.93
N ALA A 153 16.52 -9.65 4.67
CA ALA A 153 16.63 -8.30 4.20
C ALA A 153 17.78 -8.14 3.19
N ASP A 154 17.48 -7.51 2.05
CA ASP A 154 18.49 -7.13 1.05
C ASP A 154 19.29 -5.91 1.52
N SER A 155 18.66 -5.07 2.37
CA SER A 155 19.31 -3.94 3.02
C SER A 155 18.62 -3.57 4.34
N LYS A 156 19.37 -2.86 5.19
CA LYS A 156 18.85 -2.26 6.42
C LYS A 156 18.87 -0.74 6.28
N LEU A 157 17.86 -0.05 6.81
CA LEU A 157 17.66 1.38 6.69
C LEU A 157 17.40 2.00 8.07
N HIS A 158 18.06 3.12 8.39
CA HIS A 158 17.77 3.88 9.59
C HIS A 158 17.51 5.37 9.32
N ILE A 159 16.75 5.98 10.23
CA ILE A 159 16.58 7.41 10.34
C ILE A 159 17.62 7.91 11.33
N PRO A 160 18.53 8.86 10.97
CA PRO A 160 19.50 9.39 11.91
C PRO A 160 18.82 10.06 13.12
N MET A 161 19.22 9.68 14.30
CA MET A 161 18.71 10.23 15.56
C MET A 161 19.88 10.79 16.39
N VAL A 162 19.72 11.98 16.94
CA VAL A 162 20.78 12.69 17.69
C VAL A 162 20.38 12.94 19.14
N GLY A 163 19.25 12.45 19.58
CA GLY A 163 18.72 12.62 20.93
C GLY A 163 19.03 11.43 21.84
N PHE A 164 18.58 11.50 23.08
CA PHE A 164 18.66 10.39 24.05
C PHE A 164 17.70 9.25 23.72
N THR A 165 16.65 9.51 22.93
CA THR A 165 15.67 8.51 22.53
C THR A 165 16.23 7.70 21.36
N GLU A 166 16.28 6.38 21.53
CA GLU A 166 16.91 5.45 20.58
C GLU A 166 15.98 4.96 19.46
N SER A 167 14.67 5.28 19.54
CA SER A 167 13.69 4.87 18.53
C SER A 167 12.55 5.88 18.40
N LEU A 168 11.92 5.89 17.24
CA LEU A 168 10.68 6.62 16.96
C LEU A 168 9.49 5.67 17.03
N ASN A 169 8.30 6.23 17.24
CA ASN A 169 7.06 5.48 17.00
C ASN A 169 7.03 4.98 15.56
N ILE A 170 6.57 3.75 15.36
CA ILE A 170 6.54 3.08 14.03
C ILE A 170 5.81 3.90 12.97
N SER A 171 4.69 4.54 13.30
CA SER A 171 3.93 5.35 12.35
C SER A 171 4.66 6.63 11.97
N VAL A 172 5.46 7.19 12.89
CA VAL A 172 6.32 8.34 12.61
C VAL A 172 7.48 7.93 11.70
N SER A 173 8.14 6.82 12.01
CA SER A 173 9.21 6.27 11.15
C SER A 173 8.71 5.99 9.74
N ALA A 174 7.54 5.35 9.61
CA ALA A 174 6.94 5.08 8.32
C ALA A 174 6.63 6.37 7.54
N ALA A 175 6.06 7.39 8.20
CA ALA A 175 5.77 8.66 7.55
C ALA A 175 7.04 9.38 7.05
N ILE A 176 8.10 9.41 7.84
CA ILE A 176 9.38 10.04 7.47
C ILE A 176 10.01 9.29 6.29
N ILE A 177 10.10 7.95 6.36
CA ILE A 177 10.68 7.13 5.29
C ILE A 177 9.88 7.28 4.02
N LEU A 178 8.56 7.12 4.06
CA LEU A 178 7.70 7.20 2.87
C LEU A 178 7.75 8.59 2.22
N GLN A 179 7.71 9.66 3.02
CA GLN A 179 7.84 11.01 2.50
C GLN A 179 9.16 11.18 1.74
N HIS A 180 10.27 10.74 2.34
CA HIS A 180 11.60 10.88 1.74
C HIS A 180 11.72 10.05 0.46
N VAL A 181 11.43 8.75 0.51
CA VAL A 181 11.63 7.85 -0.63
C VAL A 181 10.71 8.17 -1.81
N THR A 182 9.45 8.54 -1.55
CA THR A 182 8.51 8.89 -2.61
C THR A 182 8.82 10.25 -3.23
N SER A 183 9.30 11.23 -2.45
CA SER A 183 9.77 12.50 -3.00
C SER A 183 11.00 12.30 -3.87
N LYS A 184 12.00 11.57 -3.38
CA LYS A 184 13.22 11.25 -4.13
C LYS A 184 12.91 10.46 -5.42
N LEU A 185 11.99 9.49 -5.37
CA LEU A 185 11.59 8.69 -6.52
C LEU A 185 10.99 9.56 -7.63
N ARG A 186 10.14 10.53 -7.29
CA ARG A 186 9.50 11.44 -8.25
C ARG A 186 10.49 12.38 -8.97
N GLU A 187 11.69 12.55 -8.44
CA GLU A 187 12.79 13.33 -9.04
C GLU A 187 13.64 12.49 -10.00
N THR A 188 13.41 11.18 -10.08
CA THR A 188 14.14 10.25 -10.95
C THR A 188 13.43 10.05 -12.29
N SER A 189 14.13 9.37 -13.23
CA SER A 189 13.55 8.90 -14.49
C SER A 189 12.91 7.51 -14.40
N VAL A 190 12.79 6.95 -13.22
CA VAL A 190 12.17 5.63 -12.99
C VAL A 190 10.68 5.71 -13.31
N ALA A 191 10.16 4.75 -14.05
CA ALA A 191 8.71 4.57 -14.27
C ALA A 191 8.07 4.04 -12.99
N TRP A 192 7.68 4.93 -12.08
CA TRP A 192 7.18 4.58 -10.74
C TRP A 192 5.66 4.55 -10.62
N GLN A 193 4.95 5.16 -11.56
CA GLN A 193 3.50 5.25 -11.53
C GLN A 193 2.87 3.88 -11.76
N LEU A 194 1.63 3.74 -11.32
CA LEU A 194 0.79 2.60 -11.72
C LEU A 194 0.68 2.53 -13.24
N SER A 195 0.69 1.33 -13.80
CA SER A 195 0.38 1.12 -15.22
C SER A 195 -1.03 1.58 -15.55
N ASP A 196 -1.32 1.81 -16.82
CA ASP A 196 -2.66 2.21 -17.26
C ASP A 196 -3.71 1.13 -16.91
N GLU A 197 -3.34 -0.15 -16.99
CA GLU A 197 -4.19 -1.27 -16.60
C GLU A 197 -4.50 -1.24 -15.10
N GLU A 198 -3.47 -1.11 -14.24
CA GLU A 198 -3.66 -0.98 -12.79
C GLU A 198 -4.53 0.23 -12.44
N LYS A 199 -4.36 1.36 -13.13
CA LYS A 199 -5.20 2.55 -12.92
C LYS A 199 -6.67 2.28 -13.27
N LEU A 200 -6.95 1.57 -14.37
CA LEU A 200 -8.31 1.20 -14.75
C LEU A 200 -8.94 0.27 -13.72
N GLU A 201 -8.20 -0.74 -13.24
CA GLU A 201 -8.66 -1.63 -12.18
C GLU A 201 -9.02 -0.87 -10.90
N LYS A 202 -8.14 0.02 -10.49
CA LYS A 202 -8.38 0.82 -9.28
C LYS A 202 -9.54 1.80 -9.45
N ARG A 203 -9.75 2.38 -10.64
CA ARG A 203 -10.92 3.22 -10.91
C ARG A 203 -12.21 2.43 -10.69
N LEU A 204 -12.30 1.23 -11.24
CA LEU A 204 -13.46 0.35 -11.07
C LEU A 204 -13.65 -0.06 -9.61
N GLU A 205 -12.58 -0.46 -8.93
CA GLU A 205 -12.61 -0.84 -7.52
C GLU A 205 -13.06 0.33 -6.62
N TRP A 206 -12.48 1.51 -6.81
CA TRP A 206 -12.82 2.69 -6.02
C TRP A 206 -14.25 3.20 -6.29
N ALA A 207 -14.73 3.10 -7.53
CA ALA A 207 -16.10 3.40 -7.84
C ALA A 207 -17.07 2.46 -7.08
N LYS A 208 -16.79 1.16 -7.07
CA LYS A 208 -17.56 0.16 -6.29
C LYS A 208 -17.54 0.46 -4.78
N LYS A 209 -16.41 0.91 -4.23
CA LYS A 209 -16.31 1.27 -2.79
C LYS A 209 -17.14 2.51 -2.41
N VAL A 210 -17.47 3.38 -3.36
CA VAL A 210 -18.25 4.61 -3.14
C VAL A 210 -19.74 4.40 -3.41
N ILE A 211 -20.07 3.64 -4.42
CA ILE A 211 -21.46 3.42 -4.86
C ILE A 211 -22.09 2.29 -4.04
N LYS A 212 -23.04 2.61 -3.18
CA LYS A 212 -23.68 1.64 -2.27
C LYS A 212 -24.36 0.47 -2.98
N SER A 213 -24.98 0.75 -4.15
CA SER A 213 -25.76 -0.25 -4.92
C SER A 213 -25.01 -0.76 -6.15
N HIS A 214 -23.67 -0.78 -6.11
CA HIS A 214 -22.85 -1.15 -7.28
C HIS A 214 -23.17 -2.54 -7.83
N GLU A 215 -23.51 -3.53 -7.00
CA GLU A 215 -23.89 -4.87 -7.46
C GLU A 215 -25.15 -4.86 -8.31
N GLN A 216 -26.18 -4.12 -7.90
CA GLN A 216 -27.43 -3.98 -8.67
C GLN A 216 -27.22 -3.23 -9.99
N ILE A 217 -26.34 -2.22 -9.97
CA ILE A 217 -25.97 -1.45 -11.16
C ILE A 217 -25.26 -2.33 -12.16
N ILE A 218 -24.33 -3.18 -11.71
CA ILE A 218 -23.59 -4.14 -12.55
C ILE A 218 -24.55 -5.19 -13.13
N ALA A 219 -25.46 -5.74 -12.32
CA ALA A 219 -26.45 -6.70 -12.80
C ALA A 219 -27.29 -6.10 -13.94
N ARG A 220 -27.82 -4.88 -13.75
CA ARG A 220 -28.58 -4.17 -14.79
C ARG A 220 -27.78 -3.88 -16.05
N TYR A 221 -26.48 -3.62 -15.94
CA TYR A 221 -25.62 -3.41 -17.10
C TYR A 221 -25.62 -4.65 -18.00
N TYR A 222 -25.42 -5.84 -17.43
CA TYR A 222 -25.38 -7.08 -18.18
C TYR A 222 -26.75 -7.50 -18.71
N GLU A 223 -27.84 -7.31 -17.94
CA GLU A 223 -29.22 -7.56 -18.42
C GLU A 223 -29.53 -6.73 -19.69
N ASN A 224 -29.12 -5.47 -19.73
CA ASN A 224 -29.35 -4.60 -20.89
C ASN A 224 -28.42 -4.89 -22.08
N ASP A 225 -27.31 -5.62 -21.89
CA ASP A 225 -26.37 -5.98 -22.96
C ASP A 225 -26.73 -7.33 -23.59
N GLU A 226 -27.44 -8.23 -22.87
CA GLU A 226 -28.00 -9.47 -23.39
C GLU A 226 -29.23 -9.26 -24.30
N ASP A 227 -29.91 -8.12 -24.18
CA ASP A 227 -31.08 -7.75 -25.00
C ASP A 227 -30.70 -7.04 -26.32
N LYS A 228 -29.40 -6.91 -26.65
CA LYS A 228 -28.90 -6.33 -27.91
C LYS A 228 -28.22 -7.33 -28.80
#